data_29f28de05552d6e57b9683d6c5e19944
#
_entry.id   29f28de05552d6e57b9683d6c5e19944
#
_cell.length_a   1.000
_cell.length_b   1.000
_cell.length_c   1.000
_cell.angle_alpha   90.00
_cell.angle_beta   90.00
_cell.angle_gamma   90.00
#
_symmetry.space_group_name_H-M   'P 1'
#
loop_
_entity.id
_entity.type
_entity.pdbx_description
1 polymer ?
#
loop_
_entity_poly.entity_id
_entity_poly.type
_entity_poly.pdbx_seq_one_letter_code
_entity_poly.pdbx_strand_id
1 'polypeptide(L)'
;EMYAKGHSFFTYVSDNADSLSSCCRLRNAITDNSFSYTLGAGGISTGSKSVLTINLNRAIQYAVRNNIPYQAYVEEVVDLMHKVQLAYNENLKNLQEKGMLPLFDAGYINIGRQYLTIGVNGLVEAAEFLGLEIKDTPEYAHFVQELLGIIEKKNKEYRTKDVMFNCEMIPAENVGVKHAKWDREDGYVVPRDCYNSYFYIVEDKSLNV
;
A
#
# COMPACT_ATOMS: atom_id res chain seq x y z
N GLU A 1 18.91 7.16 -22.32
CA GLU A 1 19.24 5.80 -22.82
C GLU A 1 18.58 4.73 -21.96
N MET A 2 18.64 4.81 -20.62
CA MET A 2 18.03 3.84 -19.68
C MET A 2 16.50 3.83 -19.77
N TYR A 3 15.85 4.99 -19.87
CA TYR A 3 14.39 5.08 -20.06
C TYR A 3 13.93 4.39 -21.35
N ALA A 4 14.70 4.51 -22.43
CA ALA A 4 14.39 3.84 -23.70
C ALA A 4 14.44 2.31 -23.60
N LYS A 5 15.06 1.75 -22.54
CA LYS A 5 15.12 0.32 -22.25
C LYS A 5 14.09 -0.14 -21.22
N GLY A 6 13.13 0.70 -20.88
CA GLY A 6 12.06 0.36 -19.94
C GLY A 6 12.43 0.43 -18.46
N HIS A 7 13.56 1.05 -18.11
CA HIS A 7 13.92 1.26 -16.70
C HIS A 7 13.28 2.54 -16.17
N SER A 8 12.70 2.46 -14.98
CA SER A 8 12.13 3.60 -14.26
C SER A 8 13.07 4.01 -13.11
N PHE A 9 13.28 5.31 -12.99
CA PHE A 9 14.08 5.90 -11.93
C PHE A 9 13.24 6.92 -11.18
N PHE A 10 13.25 6.85 -9.86
CA PHE A 10 12.59 7.82 -9.01
C PHE A 10 13.65 8.64 -8.29
N THR A 11 13.57 9.95 -8.40
CA THR A 11 14.41 10.87 -7.65
C THR A 11 13.60 11.45 -6.51
N TYR A 12 14.03 11.19 -5.29
CA TYR A 12 13.48 11.85 -4.11
C TYR A 12 14.15 13.21 -3.94
N VAL A 13 13.38 14.27 -3.99
CA VAL A 13 13.82 15.63 -3.75
C VAL A 13 13.22 16.13 -2.44
N SER A 14 14.03 16.58 -1.51
CA SER A 14 13.61 17.10 -0.22
C SER A 14 14.37 18.35 0.13
N ASP A 15 13.67 19.34 0.67
CA ASP A 15 14.28 20.56 1.23
C ASP A 15 15.01 20.30 2.56
N ASN A 16 14.80 19.12 3.14
CA ASN A 16 15.46 18.70 4.37
C ASN A 16 16.52 17.64 4.08
N ALA A 17 17.78 18.00 4.24
CA ALA A 17 18.93 17.11 4.05
C ALA A 17 18.95 15.93 5.05
N ASP A 18 18.28 16.07 6.20
CA ASP A 18 18.19 15.03 7.24
C ASP A 18 17.05 14.03 7.00
N SER A 19 16.36 14.14 5.88
CA SER A 19 15.23 13.26 5.54
C SER A 19 15.55 12.41 4.33
N LEU A 20 15.53 11.09 4.50
CA LEU A 20 15.74 10.12 3.43
C LEU A 20 14.49 9.28 3.21
N SER A 21 14.27 8.88 1.95
CA SER A 21 13.30 7.84 1.65
C SER A 21 13.96 6.47 1.67
N SER A 22 13.29 5.49 2.29
CA SER A 22 13.69 4.09 2.24
C SER A 22 12.91 3.33 1.18
N CYS A 23 13.15 2.02 1.09
CA CYS A 23 12.30 1.10 0.33
C CYS A 23 10.83 1.36 0.64
N CYS A 24 9.95 1.19 -0.34
CA CYS A 24 8.53 1.46 -0.20
C CYS A 24 8.19 2.94 0.05
N ARG A 25 9.07 3.86 -0.32
CA ARG A 25 8.88 5.32 -0.24
C ARG A 25 8.60 5.85 1.17
N LEU A 26 8.95 5.08 2.19
CA LEU A 26 8.84 5.51 3.58
C LEU A 26 9.90 6.58 3.87
N ARG A 27 9.46 7.66 4.49
CA ARG A 27 10.32 8.79 4.83
C ARG A 27 10.90 8.60 6.23
N ASN A 28 12.22 8.73 6.34
CA ASN A 28 12.96 8.65 7.60
C ASN A 28 13.70 9.95 7.88
N ALA A 29 13.71 10.39 9.12
CA ALA A 29 14.62 11.41 9.57
C ALA A 29 15.96 10.77 9.99
N ILE A 30 17.09 11.29 9.49
CA ILE A 30 18.44 10.77 9.79
C ILE A 30 18.72 10.84 11.30
N THR A 31 18.23 11.87 11.98
CA THR A 31 18.41 12.09 13.42
C THR A 31 17.85 10.96 14.29
N ASP A 32 16.88 10.19 13.78
CA ASP A 32 16.29 9.07 14.49
C ASP A 32 16.99 7.73 14.24
N ASN A 33 18.02 7.74 13.39
CA ASN A 33 18.77 6.57 12.95
C ASN A 33 20.21 6.59 13.42
N SER A 34 20.43 6.36 14.68
CA SER A 34 21.78 6.29 15.25
C SER A 34 22.64 5.12 14.76
N PHE A 35 22.14 4.25 13.91
CA PHE A 35 22.80 2.98 13.55
C PHE A 35 23.27 2.83 12.11
N SER A 36 22.98 3.74 11.20
CA SER A 36 23.22 3.48 9.78
C SER A 36 24.00 4.58 9.07
N TYR A 37 25.31 4.61 9.31
CA TYR A 37 26.23 5.36 8.43
C TYR A 37 26.60 4.61 7.14
N THR A 38 26.18 3.35 6.93
CA THR A 38 26.75 2.49 5.89
C THR A 38 25.80 1.92 4.86
N LEU A 39 24.49 1.94 5.07
CA LEU A 39 23.52 1.35 4.13
C LEU A 39 22.29 2.24 3.99
N GLY A 40 22.43 3.35 3.28
CA GLY A 40 21.32 4.27 3.09
C GLY A 40 20.72 4.65 4.44
N ALA A 41 21.20 5.75 5.01
CA ALA A 41 20.80 6.22 6.33
C ALA A 41 19.28 6.05 6.51
N GLY A 42 18.87 5.28 7.47
CA GLY A 42 17.46 5.09 7.75
C GLY A 42 16.87 3.73 7.42
N GLY A 43 17.60 2.88 6.70
CA GLY A 43 17.02 1.67 6.15
C GLY A 43 16.59 0.61 7.16
N ILE A 44 17.20 0.53 8.34
CA ILE A 44 16.93 -0.60 9.25
C ILE A 44 15.83 -0.27 10.27
N SER A 45 15.72 0.96 10.72
CA SER A 45 14.78 1.29 11.81
C SER A 45 13.36 1.58 11.32
N THR A 46 13.16 1.84 10.03
CA THR A 46 11.84 2.08 9.45
C THR A 46 11.57 1.10 8.31
N GLY A 47 10.37 0.58 8.26
CA GLY A 47 9.92 -0.35 7.24
C GLY A 47 8.46 -0.73 7.47
N SER A 48 8.00 -1.74 6.77
CA SER A 48 6.69 -2.34 7.01
C SER A 48 6.86 -3.68 7.71
N LYS A 49 6.24 -3.85 8.87
CA LYS A 49 6.22 -5.12 9.61
C LYS A 49 5.10 -6.04 9.17
N SER A 50 4.11 -5.52 8.48
CA SER A 50 3.01 -6.29 7.88
C SER A 50 2.34 -5.49 6.78
N VAL A 51 1.91 -6.17 5.72
CA VAL A 51 1.13 -5.61 4.61
C VAL A 51 -0.11 -6.45 4.43
N LEU A 52 -1.28 -5.82 4.46
CA LEU A 52 -2.52 -6.38 3.95
C LEU A 52 -2.94 -5.61 2.71
N THR A 53 -3.20 -6.31 1.61
CA THR A 53 -3.53 -5.69 0.32
C THR A 53 -4.99 -5.89 -0.01
N ILE A 54 -5.73 -4.78 -0.17
CA ILE A 54 -7.11 -4.80 -0.64
C ILE A 54 -7.16 -5.06 -2.14
N ASN A 55 -8.07 -5.93 -2.56
CA ASN A 55 -8.49 -6.07 -3.94
C ASN A 55 -9.65 -5.10 -4.21
N LEU A 56 -9.36 -3.92 -4.73
CA LEU A 56 -10.38 -2.90 -5.00
C LEU A 56 -11.34 -3.31 -6.11
N ASN A 57 -10.87 -4.05 -7.12
CA ASN A 57 -11.75 -4.55 -8.18
C ASN A 57 -12.87 -5.41 -7.60
N ARG A 58 -12.52 -6.38 -6.74
CA ARG A 58 -13.52 -7.22 -6.06
C ARG A 58 -14.42 -6.41 -5.13
N ALA A 59 -13.84 -5.55 -4.31
CA ALA A 59 -14.59 -4.80 -3.31
C ALA A 59 -15.66 -3.92 -3.96
N ILE A 60 -15.32 -3.21 -5.03
CA ILE A 60 -16.25 -2.33 -5.74
C ILE A 60 -17.32 -3.16 -6.49
N GLN A 61 -16.93 -4.22 -7.19
CA GLN A 61 -17.89 -5.08 -7.87
C GLN A 61 -18.85 -5.77 -6.90
N TYR A 62 -18.35 -6.22 -5.75
CA TYR A 62 -19.19 -6.79 -4.70
C TYR A 62 -20.22 -5.78 -4.20
N ALA A 63 -19.80 -4.56 -3.90
CA ALA A 63 -20.67 -3.50 -3.45
C ALA A 63 -21.78 -3.19 -4.48
N VAL A 64 -21.40 -3.03 -5.76
CA VAL A 64 -22.37 -2.77 -6.85
C VAL A 64 -23.36 -3.92 -6.98
N ARG A 65 -22.91 -5.18 -6.97
CA ARG A 65 -23.79 -6.37 -7.07
C ARG A 65 -24.80 -6.47 -5.92
N ASN A 66 -24.44 -5.96 -4.75
CA ASN A 66 -25.30 -6.00 -3.56
C ASN A 66 -26.03 -4.69 -3.30
N ASN A 67 -26.02 -3.73 -4.23
CA ASN A 67 -26.61 -2.41 -4.10
C ASN A 67 -26.13 -1.64 -2.84
N ILE A 68 -24.86 -1.78 -2.50
CA ILE A 68 -24.19 -1.06 -1.43
C ILE A 68 -23.37 0.07 -2.05
N PRO A 69 -23.37 1.30 -1.49
CA PRO A 69 -22.41 2.32 -1.89
C PRO A 69 -20.98 1.80 -1.73
N TYR A 70 -20.19 1.80 -2.80
CA TYR A 70 -18.85 1.18 -2.76
C TYR A 70 -17.93 1.86 -1.75
N GLN A 71 -18.12 3.16 -1.51
CA GLN A 71 -17.37 3.89 -0.49
C GLN A 71 -17.58 3.30 0.90
N ALA A 72 -18.85 3.01 1.25
CA ALA A 72 -19.19 2.44 2.54
C ALA A 72 -18.62 1.02 2.70
N TYR A 73 -18.69 0.21 1.65
CA TYR A 73 -18.14 -1.14 1.70
C TYR A 73 -16.60 -1.13 1.77
N VAL A 74 -15.93 -0.27 1.00
CA VAL A 74 -14.48 -0.11 1.08
C VAL A 74 -14.07 0.37 2.49
N GLU A 75 -14.81 1.31 3.08
CA GLU A 75 -14.55 1.76 4.46
C GLU A 75 -14.67 0.60 5.47
N GLU A 76 -15.68 -0.26 5.32
CA GLU A 76 -15.87 -1.46 6.16
C GLU A 76 -14.71 -2.44 6.02
N VAL A 77 -14.30 -2.75 4.78
CA VAL A 77 -13.17 -3.66 4.51
C VAL A 77 -11.87 -3.11 5.07
N VAL A 78 -11.61 -1.82 4.86
CA VAL A 78 -10.41 -1.14 5.39
C VAL A 78 -10.41 -1.13 6.91
N ASP A 79 -11.56 -0.92 7.55
CA ASP A 79 -11.70 -1.00 9.01
C ASP A 79 -11.36 -2.41 9.54
N LEU A 80 -11.85 -3.46 8.85
CA LEU A 80 -11.49 -4.83 9.19
C LEU A 80 -9.98 -5.09 9.01
N MET A 81 -9.37 -4.58 7.94
CA MET A 81 -7.94 -4.70 7.72
C MET A 81 -7.12 -4.08 8.86
N HIS A 82 -7.53 -2.90 9.37
CA HIS A 82 -6.87 -2.28 10.51
C HIS A 82 -6.98 -3.14 11.78
N LYS A 83 -8.15 -3.72 12.05
CA LYS A 83 -8.34 -4.63 13.19
C LYS A 83 -7.45 -5.87 13.09
N VAL A 84 -7.34 -6.47 11.91
CA VAL A 84 -6.45 -7.62 11.67
C VAL A 84 -4.98 -7.22 11.84
N GLN A 85 -4.57 -6.07 11.32
CA GLN A 85 -3.22 -5.55 11.48
C GLN A 85 -2.86 -5.27 12.94
N LEU A 86 -3.80 -4.75 13.73
CA LEU A 86 -3.60 -4.55 15.16
C LEU A 86 -3.44 -5.88 15.91
N ALA A 87 -4.27 -6.87 15.60
CA ALA A 87 -4.14 -8.20 16.19
C ALA A 87 -2.79 -8.86 15.84
N TYR A 88 -2.34 -8.69 14.59
CA TYR A 88 -1.01 -9.13 14.18
C TYR A 88 0.11 -8.40 14.93
N ASN A 89 -0.01 -7.09 15.12
CA ASN A 89 0.95 -6.30 15.89
C ASN A 89 1.07 -6.77 17.35
N GLU A 90 -0.05 -7.09 18.00
CA GLU A 90 -0.02 -7.64 19.35
C GLU A 90 0.64 -9.03 19.39
N ASN A 91 0.42 -9.86 18.37
CA ASN A 91 1.13 -11.14 18.27
C ASN A 91 2.64 -10.94 18.11
N LEU A 92 3.10 -9.98 17.32
CA LEU A 92 4.52 -9.65 17.21
C LEU A 92 5.13 -9.21 18.54
N LYS A 93 4.42 -8.38 19.32
CA LYS A 93 4.87 -7.98 20.66
C LYS A 93 5.00 -9.18 21.60
N ASN A 94 4.00 -10.08 21.59
CA ASN A 94 4.05 -11.31 22.38
C ASN A 94 5.23 -12.22 21.99
N LEU A 95 5.58 -12.29 20.70
CA LEU A 95 6.73 -13.03 20.22
C LEU A 95 8.05 -12.39 20.67
N GLN A 96 8.11 -11.06 20.65
CA GLN A 96 9.27 -10.31 21.15
C GLN A 96 9.46 -10.53 22.64
N GLU A 97 8.41 -10.43 23.46
CA GLU A 97 8.47 -10.68 24.90
C GLU A 97 8.99 -12.08 25.25
N LYS A 98 8.77 -13.04 24.36
CA LYS A 98 9.26 -14.43 24.48
C LYS A 98 10.69 -14.64 23.95
N GLY A 99 11.37 -13.58 23.49
CA GLY A 99 12.71 -13.66 22.89
C GLY A 99 12.73 -14.38 21.53
N MET A 100 11.60 -14.43 20.82
CA MET A 100 11.48 -15.14 19.54
C MET A 100 11.81 -14.25 18.33
N LEU A 101 12.12 -12.98 18.53
CA LEU A 101 12.44 -12.01 17.50
C LEU A 101 13.84 -11.43 17.69
N PRO A 102 14.91 -12.19 17.41
CA PRO A 102 16.28 -11.84 17.82
C PRO A 102 16.77 -10.49 17.27
N LEU A 103 16.32 -10.05 16.09
CA LEU A 103 16.71 -8.75 15.54
C LEU A 103 16.07 -7.56 16.30
N PHE A 104 14.85 -7.76 16.77
CA PHE A 104 14.14 -6.79 17.60
C PHE A 104 14.73 -6.79 19.03
N ASP A 105 14.99 -7.97 19.57
CA ASP A 105 15.56 -8.14 20.92
C ASP A 105 16.98 -7.55 21.03
N ALA A 106 17.76 -7.68 19.96
CA ALA A 106 19.10 -7.08 19.85
C ALA A 106 19.08 -5.56 19.58
N GLY A 107 17.88 -4.97 19.40
CA GLY A 107 17.73 -3.53 19.20
C GLY A 107 18.02 -3.02 17.78
N TYR A 108 18.22 -3.93 16.80
CA TYR A 108 18.44 -3.51 15.40
C TYR A 108 17.18 -2.94 14.76
N ILE A 109 16.01 -3.44 15.15
CA ILE A 109 14.71 -3.02 14.64
C ILE A 109 13.81 -2.67 15.82
N ASN A 110 13.13 -1.53 15.75
CA ASN A 110 12.15 -1.12 16.75
C ASN A 110 10.74 -1.40 16.21
N ILE A 111 9.98 -2.27 16.88
CA ILE A 111 8.64 -2.65 16.47
C ILE A 111 7.68 -1.45 16.42
N GLY A 112 7.83 -0.47 17.30
CA GLY A 112 7.02 0.75 17.34
C GLY A 112 7.31 1.73 16.20
N ARG A 113 8.45 1.57 15.49
CA ARG A 113 8.86 2.39 14.34
C ARG A 113 8.58 1.73 12.99
N GLN A 114 7.99 0.55 12.99
CA GLN A 114 7.58 -0.14 11.76
C GLN A 114 6.11 0.11 11.46
N TYR A 115 5.80 0.32 10.18
CA TYR A 115 4.43 0.53 9.73
C TYR A 115 3.65 -0.78 9.61
N LEU A 116 2.35 -0.69 9.85
CA LEU A 116 1.34 -1.61 9.38
C LEU A 116 0.78 -1.03 8.08
N THR A 117 1.04 -1.68 6.97
CA THR A 117 0.73 -1.13 5.64
C THR A 117 -0.60 -1.63 5.13
N ILE A 118 -1.45 -0.71 4.70
CA ILE A 118 -2.63 -1.01 3.90
C ILE A 118 -2.21 -0.93 2.44
N GLY A 119 -2.07 -2.10 1.83
CA GLY A 119 -1.71 -2.23 0.43
C GLY A 119 -2.92 -2.05 -0.47
N VAL A 120 -2.73 -1.48 -1.65
CA VAL A 120 -3.77 -1.29 -2.66
C VAL A 120 -3.39 -2.02 -3.94
N ASN A 121 -4.35 -2.73 -4.52
CA ASN A 121 -4.23 -3.39 -5.82
C ASN A 121 -5.58 -3.42 -6.53
N GLY A 122 -5.60 -3.44 -7.85
CA GLY A 122 -6.83 -3.50 -8.62
C GLY A 122 -7.61 -2.18 -8.69
N LEU A 123 -6.95 -1.04 -8.46
CA LEU A 123 -7.56 0.29 -8.56
C LEU A 123 -8.00 0.60 -9.99
N VAL A 124 -7.11 0.35 -10.96
CA VAL A 124 -7.36 0.58 -12.38
C VAL A 124 -8.52 -0.30 -12.86
N GLU A 125 -8.51 -1.58 -12.50
CA GLU A 125 -9.56 -2.54 -12.87
C GLU A 125 -10.92 -2.15 -12.30
N ALA A 126 -10.93 -1.64 -11.08
CA ALA A 126 -12.15 -1.13 -10.45
C ALA A 126 -12.70 0.11 -11.17
N ALA A 127 -11.83 1.02 -11.59
CA ALA A 127 -12.22 2.19 -12.36
C ALA A 127 -12.75 1.82 -13.74
N GLU A 128 -12.10 0.89 -14.45
CA GLU A 128 -12.57 0.34 -15.72
C GLU A 128 -13.96 -0.30 -15.59
N PHE A 129 -14.19 -1.07 -14.52
CA PHE A 129 -15.50 -1.67 -14.24
C PHE A 129 -16.60 -0.61 -14.07
N LEU A 130 -16.28 0.53 -13.47
CA LEU A 130 -17.19 1.67 -13.31
C LEU A 130 -17.34 2.51 -14.59
N GLY A 131 -16.60 2.18 -15.66
CA GLY A 131 -16.63 2.90 -16.94
C GLY A 131 -15.85 4.21 -16.93
N LEU A 132 -14.92 4.39 -15.98
CA LEU A 132 -14.06 5.55 -15.93
C LEU A 132 -12.91 5.42 -16.95
N GLU A 133 -12.58 6.50 -17.61
CA GLU A 133 -11.41 6.57 -18.49
C GLU A 133 -10.14 6.71 -17.64
N ILE A 134 -9.16 5.80 -17.84
CA ILE A 134 -7.92 5.78 -17.08
C ILE A 134 -6.93 6.78 -17.69
N LYS A 135 -7.17 8.04 -17.42
CA LYS A 135 -6.35 9.18 -17.87
C LYS A 135 -6.33 10.27 -16.80
N ASP A 136 -5.56 11.29 -17.02
CA ASP A 136 -5.55 12.50 -16.18
C ASP A 136 -6.84 13.32 -16.41
N THR A 137 -7.95 12.79 -15.94
CA THR A 137 -9.27 13.42 -15.96
C THR A 137 -9.72 13.75 -14.54
N PRO A 138 -10.53 14.80 -14.34
CA PRO A 138 -11.05 15.13 -13.01
C PRO A 138 -11.85 14.00 -12.38
N GLU A 139 -12.60 13.24 -13.16
CA GLU A 139 -13.43 12.13 -12.72
C GLU A 139 -12.58 10.98 -12.16
N TYR A 140 -11.53 10.59 -12.90
CA TYR A 140 -10.62 9.54 -12.44
C TYR A 140 -9.79 10.00 -11.23
N ALA A 141 -9.29 11.22 -11.24
CA ALA A 141 -8.57 11.79 -10.12
C ALA A 141 -9.45 11.85 -8.85
N HIS A 142 -10.73 12.24 -8.99
CA HIS A 142 -11.67 12.25 -7.88
C HIS A 142 -11.90 10.84 -7.31
N PHE A 143 -12.14 9.85 -8.17
CA PHE A 143 -12.28 8.44 -7.77
C PHE A 143 -11.07 7.94 -6.97
N VAL A 144 -9.86 8.19 -7.47
CA VAL A 144 -8.62 7.82 -6.79
C VAL A 144 -8.49 8.50 -5.42
N GLN A 145 -8.72 9.82 -5.38
CA GLN A 145 -8.64 10.61 -4.15
C GLN A 145 -9.69 10.16 -3.12
N GLU A 146 -10.88 9.82 -3.54
CA GLU A 146 -11.95 9.33 -2.67
C GLU A 146 -11.53 8.01 -1.99
N LEU A 147 -11.07 7.01 -2.76
CA LEU A 147 -10.65 5.73 -2.22
C LEU A 147 -9.43 5.84 -1.30
N LEU A 148 -8.43 6.58 -1.71
CA LEU A 148 -7.25 6.81 -0.87
C LEU A 148 -7.59 7.63 0.37
N GLY A 149 -8.52 8.57 0.27
CA GLY A 149 -9.03 9.37 1.38
C GLY A 149 -9.70 8.53 2.46
N ILE A 150 -10.46 7.49 2.08
CA ILE A 150 -11.04 6.51 3.01
C ILE A 150 -9.94 5.81 3.81
N ILE A 151 -8.90 5.31 3.11
CA ILE A 151 -7.78 4.62 3.75
C ILE A 151 -7.02 5.56 4.67
N GLU A 152 -6.72 6.78 4.21
CA GLU A 152 -6.00 7.77 5.01
C GLU A 152 -6.77 8.18 6.27
N LYS A 153 -8.08 8.36 6.16
CA LYS A 153 -8.97 8.63 7.31
C LYS A 153 -8.83 7.52 8.34
N LYS A 154 -8.96 6.26 7.92
CA LYS A 154 -8.84 5.10 8.82
C LYS A 154 -7.43 4.97 9.40
N ASN A 155 -6.38 5.20 8.61
CA ASN A 155 -5.01 5.24 9.12
C ASN A 155 -4.84 6.25 10.26
N LYS A 156 -5.46 7.43 10.15
CA LYS A 156 -5.45 8.46 11.21
C LYS A 156 -6.25 8.04 12.43
N GLU A 157 -7.41 7.40 12.24
CA GLU A 157 -8.27 6.91 13.34
C GLU A 157 -7.58 5.82 14.18
N TYR A 158 -6.90 4.89 13.53
CA TYR A 158 -6.25 3.75 14.18
C TYR A 158 -4.81 4.00 14.66
N ARG A 159 -4.20 5.10 14.22
CA ARG A 159 -2.84 5.48 14.64
C ARG A 159 -2.79 5.76 16.13
N THR A 160 -1.76 5.21 16.79
CA THR A 160 -1.45 5.49 18.20
C THR A 160 0.01 5.97 18.34
N LYS A 161 0.43 6.23 19.55
CA LYS A 161 1.84 6.54 19.86
C LYS A 161 2.80 5.42 19.42
N ASP A 162 2.37 4.17 19.54
CA ASP A 162 3.21 2.98 19.33
C ASP A 162 2.84 2.20 18.06
N VAL A 163 1.83 2.65 17.31
CA VAL A 163 1.36 1.98 16.09
C VAL A 163 1.19 3.00 14.98
N MET A 164 1.90 2.77 13.89
CA MET A 164 1.86 3.60 12.70
C MET A 164 1.25 2.83 11.53
N PHE A 165 0.44 3.52 10.75
CA PHE A 165 -0.13 3.00 9.50
C PHE A 165 0.32 3.84 8.32
N ASN A 166 0.48 3.21 7.15
CA ASN A 166 0.61 3.87 5.87
C ASN A 166 -0.25 3.18 4.81
N CYS A 167 -0.42 3.85 3.68
CA CYS A 167 -1.05 3.29 2.49
C CYS A 167 -0.03 3.23 1.37
N GLU A 168 -0.05 2.15 0.59
CA GLU A 168 0.88 1.96 -0.50
C GLU A 168 0.25 1.19 -1.66
N MET A 169 0.50 1.64 -2.89
CA MET A 169 0.30 0.82 -4.08
C MET A 169 1.35 -0.27 -4.10
N ILE A 170 0.95 -1.51 -3.88
CA ILE A 170 1.89 -2.62 -3.70
C ILE A 170 2.33 -3.20 -5.05
N PRO A 171 3.61 -3.10 -5.41
CA PRO A 171 4.15 -3.70 -6.64
C PRO A 171 4.38 -5.21 -6.44
N ALA A 172 3.30 -5.95 -6.20
CA ALA A 172 3.32 -7.37 -5.90
C ALA A 172 2.63 -8.15 -7.03
N GLU A 173 3.36 -8.44 -8.09
CA GLU A 173 2.84 -9.13 -9.28
C GLU A 173 2.14 -10.44 -8.93
N ASN A 174 2.69 -11.23 -8.01
CA ASN A 174 2.05 -12.47 -7.54
C ASN A 174 0.69 -12.23 -6.88
N VAL A 175 0.50 -11.11 -6.17
CA VAL A 175 -0.79 -10.75 -5.57
C VAL A 175 -1.76 -10.31 -6.66
N GLY A 176 -1.31 -9.52 -7.63
CA GLY A 176 -2.11 -9.10 -8.77
C GLY A 176 -2.63 -10.29 -9.59
N VAL A 177 -1.79 -11.28 -9.85
CA VAL A 177 -2.17 -12.52 -10.53
C VAL A 177 -3.17 -13.33 -9.70
N LYS A 178 -2.93 -13.48 -8.39
CA LYS A 178 -3.86 -14.19 -7.50
C LYS A 178 -5.22 -13.51 -7.41
N HIS A 179 -5.26 -12.19 -7.29
CA HIS A 179 -6.50 -11.43 -7.27
C HIS A 179 -7.29 -11.63 -8.56
N ALA A 180 -6.65 -11.51 -9.71
CA ALA A 180 -7.29 -11.75 -11.01
C ALA A 180 -7.82 -13.19 -11.13
N LYS A 181 -7.04 -14.18 -10.68
CA LYS A 181 -7.44 -15.59 -10.69
C LYS A 181 -8.67 -15.84 -9.83
N TRP A 182 -8.62 -15.42 -8.55
CA TRP A 182 -9.72 -15.61 -7.61
C TRP A 182 -10.98 -14.86 -8.02
N ASP A 183 -10.84 -13.66 -8.57
CA ASP A 183 -11.98 -12.89 -9.07
C ASP A 183 -12.65 -13.60 -10.24
N ARG A 184 -11.85 -14.19 -11.14
CA ARG A 184 -12.39 -14.97 -12.27
C ARG A 184 -13.10 -16.23 -11.81
N GLU A 185 -12.52 -16.97 -10.85
CA GLU A 185 -13.12 -18.17 -10.26
C GLU A 185 -14.47 -17.86 -9.59
N ASP A 186 -14.59 -16.68 -8.96
CA ASP A 186 -15.78 -16.22 -8.27
C ASP A 186 -16.76 -15.42 -9.18
N GLY A 187 -16.48 -15.38 -10.50
CA GLY A 187 -17.35 -14.77 -11.50
C GLY A 187 -17.38 -13.25 -11.51
N TYR A 188 -16.34 -12.58 -11.02
CA TYR A 188 -16.16 -11.15 -11.19
C TYR A 188 -15.60 -10.79 -12.57
N VAL A 189 -15.77 -9.55 -12.98
CA VAL A 189 -15.18 -9.04 -14.22
C VAL A 189 -13.68 -8.85 -14.02
N VAL A 190 -12.89 -9.49 -14.89
CA VAL A 190 -11.43 -9.51 -14.83
C VAL A 190 -10.86 -9.06 -16.17
N PRO A 191 -10.44 -7.79 -16.31
CA PRO A 191 -9.99 -7.25 -17.59
C PRO A 191 -8.57 -7.73 -17.99
N ARG A 192 -7.77 -8.22 -17.02
CA ARG A 192 -6.40 -8.71 -17.27
C ARG A 192 -5.99 -9.80 -16.29
N ASP A 193 -4.95 -10.55 -16.64
CA ASP A 193 -4.49 -11.70 -15.84
C ASP A 193 -3.63 -11.31 -14.61
N CYS A 194 -3.14 -10.07 -14.58
CA CYS A 194 -2.45 -9.50 -13.44
C CYS A 194 -2.99 -8.09 -13.17
N TYR A 195 -3.54 -7.86 -11.99
CA TYR A 195 -4.06 -6.54 -11.62
C TYR A 195 -2.95 -5.53 -11.44
N ASN A 196 -3.24 -4.32 -11.86
CA ASN A 196 -2.29 -3.21 -11.85
C ASN A 196 -1.97 -2.78 -10.41
N SER A 197 -0.70 -2.49 -10.16
CA SER A 197 -0.18 -1.98 -8.89
C SER A 197 0.15 -0.49 -8.95
N TYR A 198 -0.37 0.21 -9.96
CA TYR A 198 -0.14 1.63 -10.19
C TYR A 198 -1.46 2.36 -10.42
N PHE A 199 -1.41 3.69 -10.54
CA PHE A 199 -2.58 4.53 -10.80
C PHE A 199 -2.99 4.51 -12.27
N TYR A 200 -2.09 4.15 -13.18
CA TYR A 200 -2.31 4.10 -14.62
C TYR A 200 -1.84 2.76 -15.18
N ILE A 201 -2.33 2.41 -16.37
CA ILE A 201 -1.90 1.22 -17.08
C ILE A 201 -0.49 1.48 -17.61
N VAL A 202 0.50 0.75 -17.08
CA VAL A 202 1.93 0.96 -17.39
C VAL A 202 2.24 0.70 -18.86
N GLU A 203 1.51 -0.22 -19.49
CA GLU A 203 1.68 -0.60 -20.90
C GLU A 203 1.00 0.39 -21.86
N ASP A 204 0.18 1.30 -21.38
CA ASP A 204 -0.51 2.28 -22.20
C ASP A 204 0.43 3.41 -22.63
N LYS A 205 0.92 3.30 -23.88
CA LYS A 205 1.82 4.29 -24.49
C LYS A 205 1.14 5.58 -24.91
N SER A 206 -0.19 5.67 -24.83
CA SER A 206 -0.96 6.87 -25.15
C SER A 206 -0.95 7.89 -24.00
N LEU A 207 -0.58 7.45 -22.81
CA LEU A 207 -0.44 8.31 -21.66
C LEU A 207 0.90 9.06 -21.75
N ASN A 208 0.84 10.38 -21.94
CA ASN A 208 2.01 11.25 -21.76
C ASN A 208 2.23 11.45 -20.26
N VAL A 209 3.19 10.71 -19.72
CA VAL A 209 3.69 10.88 -18.35
C VAL A 209 4.94 11.75 -18.39
#